data_61bf30853fa80452e535dd45ffe91ebc
#
_entry.id   61bf30853fa80452e535dd45ffe91ebc
#
_cell.length_a   1.000
_cell.length_b   1.000
_cell.length_c   1.000
_cell.angle_alpha   90.00
_cell.angle_beta   90.00
_cell.angle_gamma   90.00
#
_symmetry.space_group_name_H-M   'P 1'
#
loop_
_entity.id
_entity.type
_entity.pdbx_description
1 polymer ?
#
loop_
_entity_poly.entity_id
_entity_poly.type
_entity_poly.pdbx_seq_one_letter_code
_entity_poly.pdbx_strand_id
1 'polypeptide(L)'
;RSDGGAAEALLDLFTRHPEAKLKLAQAVAGAVAIPLNVATKEDLKQYATKQDLETAVEQLKRWAEERFVTREHFDAVIKRLEDRMATKEDLKRIEDKMATKEQFEAIAISVEESGRDMVQYLLEQRGHRCVAERLRLDAEYELDIYCNAGALTAVGEAKVRAGRRDVERAFERAQELQRRWPDKISGKLVPVLYSLVAEPSAVQRARELKVWLIESKREAVALEEVL
;
A
#
# COMPACT_ATOMS: atom_id res chain seq x y z
N ARG A 1 2.72 -55.59 1.92
CA ARG A 1 3.82 -54.63 2.15
C ARG A 1 3.31 -53.15 2.24
N SER A 2 2.07 -52.93 2.68
CA SER A 2 1.56 -51.56 2.80
C SER A 2 1.13 -51.14 4.23
N ASP A 3 1.33 -52.00 5.23
CA ASP A 3 0.83 -51.73 6.59
C ASP A 3 1.77 -50.88 7.48
N GLY A 4 3.03 -50.70 7.09
CA GLY A 4 3.97 -49.93 7.92
C GLY A 4 3.69 -48.43 7.97
N GLY A 5 3.29 -47.84 6.86
CA GLY A 5 3.07 -46.39 6.80
C GLY A 5 1.84 -45.86 7.53
N ALA A 6 0.75 -46.67 7.58
CA ALA A 6 -0.44 -46.29 8.31
C ALA A 6 -0.24 -46.39 9.83
N ALA A 7 0.53 -47.34 10.31
CA ALA A 7 0.88 -47.49 11.72
C ALA A 7 1.80 -46.37 12.20
N GLU A 8 2.80 -45.98 11.39
CA GLU A 8 3.70 -44.84 11.70
C GLU A 8 2.96 -43.50 11.69
N ALA A 9 2.05 -43.27 10.74
CA ALA A 9 1.24 -42.06 10.69
C ALA A 9 0.30 -41.97 11.91
N LEU A 10 -0.26 -43.09 12.38
CA LEU A 10 -1.05 -43.14 13.60
C LEU A 10 -0.22 -42.88 14.86
N LEU A 11 1.01 -43.40 14.92
CA LEU A 11 1.91 -43.14 16.02
C LEU A 11 2.34 -41.69 16.11
N ASP A 12 2.61 -41.05 14.97
CA ASP A 12 2.94 -39.65 14.89
C ASP A 12 1.74 -38.76 15.28
N LEU A 13 0.55 -39.10 14.82
CA LEU A 13 -0.70 -38.46 15.23
C LEU A 13 -0.93 -38.51 16.74
N PHE A 14 -0.72 -39.69 17.36
CA PHE A 14 -0.87 -39.87 18.80
C PHE A 14 0.21 -39.21 19.63
N THR A 15 1.35 -38.94 19.04
CA THR A 15 2.43 -38.19 19.68
C THR A 15 2.11 -36.68 19.70
N ARG A 16 1.45 -36.18 18.68
CA ARG A 16 1.05 -34.76 18.56
C ARG A 16 -0.28 -34.43 19.26
N HIS A 17 -1.15 -35.42 19.40
CA HIS A 17 -2.50 -35.24 19.99
C HIS A 17 -2.80 -36.29 21.10
N PRO A 18 -2.28 -36.06 22.31
CA PRO A 18 -2.44 -37.04 23.42
C PRO A 18 -3.91 -37.30 23.78
N GLU A 19 -4.83 -36.37 23.57
CA GLU A 19 -6.26 -36.52 23.76
C GLU A 19 -6.88 -37.52 22.76
N ALA A 20 -6.42 -37.62 21.55
CA ALA A 20 -6.86 -38.59 20.56
C ALA A 20 -6.43 -40.02 20.97
N LYS A 21 -5.19 -40.13 21.50
CA LYS A 21 -4.67 -41.39 22.08
C LYS A 21 -5.53 -41.89 23.24
N LEU A 22 -5.93 -40.98 24.14
CA LEU A 22 -6.73 -41.31 25.29
C LEU A 22 -8.18 -41.77 24.88
N LYS A 23 -8.81 -41.09 23.95
CA LYS A 23 -10.12 -41.43 23.40
C LYS A 23 -10.12 -42.78 22.69
N LEU A 24 -9.07 -43.07 21.91
CA LEU A 24 -8.93 -44.40 21.28
C LEU A 24 -8.68 -45.49 22.32
N ALA A 25 -7.80 -45.23 23.30
CA ALA A 25 -7.55 -46.19 24.39
C ALA A 25 -8.80 -46.47 25.20
N GLN A 26 -9.66 -45.49 25.49
CA GLN A 26 -10.94 -45.69 26.16
C GLN A 26 -11.95 -46.47 25.30
N ALA A 27 -12.03 -46.18 24.00
CA ALA A 27 -12.91 -46.92 23.08
C ALA A 27 -12.46 -48.37 22.92
N VAL A 28 -11.16 -48.62 22.82
CA VAL A 28 -10.58 -49.95 22.72
C VAL A 28 -10.67 -50.71 24.05
N ALA A 29 -10.40 -50.05 25.20
CA ALA A 29 -10.52 -50.68 26.52
C ALA A 29 -11.97 -51.09 26.83
N GLY A 30 -12.97 -50.29 26.38
CA GLY A 30 -14.39 -50.68 26.52
C GLY A 30 -14.80 -51.86 25.63
N ALA A 31 -14.09 -52.06 24.50
CA ALA A 31 -14.37 -53.15 23.57
C ALA A 31 -13.56 -54.44 23.82
N VAL A 32 -12.47 -54.38 24.60
CA VAL A 32 -11.50 -55.48 24.78
C VAL A 32 -11.30 -55.85 26.27
N ALA A 33 -12.31 -55.64 27.12
CA ALA A 33 -12.28 -56.23 28.46
C ALA A 33 -12.49 -57.74 28.34
N ILE A 34 -11.41 -58.50 28.20
CA ILE A 34 -11.44 -59.96 28.22
C ILE A 34 -11.46 -60.42 29.68
N PRO A 35 -12.55 -61.05 30.18
CA PRO A 35 -12.53 -61.70 31.49
C PRO A 35 -11.58 -62.89 31.43
N LEU A 36 -10.73 -63.04 32.45
CA LEU A 36 -9.76 -64.09 32.58
C LEU A 36 -10.42 -65.49 32.79
N ASN A 37 -11.74 -65.61 32.63
CA ASN A 37 -12.49 -66.90 32.74
C ASN A 37 -12.82 -67.40 31.34
N VAL A 38 -12.81 -68.70 31.16
CA VAL A 38 -13.13 -69.44 29.94
C VAL A 38 -14.49 -68.96 29.40
N ALA A 39 -14.46 -68.15 28.33
CA ALA A 39 -15.69 -67.64 27.71
C ALA A 39 -16.46 -68.80 27.01
N THR A 40 -17.71 -68.87 27.21
CA THR A 40 -18.59 -69.74 26.43
C THR A 40 -18.80 -69.16 25.03
N LYS A 41 -19.34 -70.03 24.11
CA LYS A 41 -19.67 -69.58 22.75
C LYS A 41 -20.73 -68.49 22.75
N GLU A 42 -21.55 -68.41 23.78
CA GLU A 42 -22.58 -67.41 24.01
C GLU A 42 -21.96 -66.08 24.49
N ASP A 43 -20.94 -66.16 25.36
CA ASP A 43 -20.19 -65.00 25.86
C ASP A 43 -19.43 -64.34 24.74
N LEU A 44 -18.92 -65.14 23.79
CA LEU A 44 -18.18 -64.63 22.64
C LEU A 44 -19.05 -63.80 21.66
N LYS A 45 -20.37 -63.99 21.65
CA LYS A 45 -21.31 -63.20 20.84
C LYS A 45 -21.41 -61.76 21.30
N GLN A 46 -20.98 -61.44 22.51
CA GLN A 46 -20.98 -60.12 23.08
C GLN A 46 -19.68 -59.33 22.70
N TYR A 47 -18.69 -59.99 22.11
CA TYR A 47 -17.44 -59.38 21.73
C TYR A 47 -17.44 -58.99 20.24
N ALA A 48 -16.76 -57.94 19.94
CA ALA A 48 -16.62 -57.48 18.56
C ALA A 48 -15.94 -58.55 17.70
N THR A 49 -16.54 -58.88 16.59
CA THR A 49 -15.98 -59.77 15.60
C THR A 49 -14.83 -59.10 14.86
N LYS A 50 -14.00 -59.89 14.16
CA LYS A 50 -12.99 -59.34 13.27
C LYS A 50 -13.58 -58.35 12.26
N GLN A 51 -14.80 -58.64 11.77
CA GLN A 51 -15.52 -57.82 10.83
C GLN A 51 -15.99 -56.47 11.42
N ASP A 52 -16.38 -56.46 12.71
CA ASP A 52 -16.74 -55.24 13.44
C ASP A 52 -15.53 -54.34 13.64
N LEU A 53 -14.36 -54.92 13.95
CA LEU A 53 -13.10 -54.19 14.05
C LEU A 53 -12.66 -53.62 12.72
N GLU A 54 -12.73 -54.39 11.64
CA GLU A 54 -12.43 -53.92 10.28
C GLU A 54 -13.34 -52.75 9.90
N THR A 55 -14.64 -52.86 10.20
CA THR A 55 -15.62 -51.78 9.95
C THR A 55 -15.30 -50.52 10.78
N ALA A 56 -14.99 -50.70 12.06
CA ALA A 56 -14.64 -49.60 12.95
C ALA A 56 -13.35 -48.88 12.49
N VAL A 57 -12.33 -49.66 12.06
CA VAL A 57 -11.08 -49.11 11.51
C VAL A 57 -11.32 -48.35 10.21
N GLU A 58 -12.17 -48.87 9.33
CA GLU A 58 -12.56 -48.18 8.09
C GLU A 58 -13.32 -46.88 8.37
N GLN A 59 -14.25 -46.90 9.33
CA GLN A 59 -14.94 -45.66 9.75
C GLN A 59 -14.00 -44.66 10.38
N LEU A 60 -13.04 -45.11 11.18
CA LEU A 60 -12.01 -44.26 11.79
C LEU A 60 -11.09 -43.64 10.73
N LYS A 61 -10.70 -44.43 9.71
CA LYS A 61 -9.91 -43.94 8.58
C LYS A 61 -10.65 -42.85 7.83
N ARG A 62 -11.91 -43.06 7.45
CA ARG A 62 -12.74 -42.05 6.76
C ARG A 62 -12.88 -40.78 7.60
N TRP A 63 -13.19 -40.95 8.90
CA TRP A 63 -13.28 -39.81 9.81
C TRP A 63 -12.00 -39.04 9.93
N ALA A 64 -10.84 -39.72 9.90
CA ALA A 64 -9.53 -39.09 9.92
C ALA A 64 -9.23 -38.35 8.61
N GLU A 65 -9.53 -38.99 7.46
CA GLU A 65 -9.36 -38.41 6.13
C GLU A 65 -10.22 -37.14 5.92
N GLU A 66 -11.43 -37.12 6.49
CA GLU A 66 -12.33 -35.97 6.40
C GLU A 66 -11.95 -34.81 7.32
N ARG A 67 -11.24 -35.07 8.41
CA ARG A 67 -10.98 -34.08 9.46
C ARG A 67 -9.52 -33.65 9.62
N PHE A 68 -8.60 -34.47 9.17
CA PHE A 68 -7.18 -34.18 9.27
C PHE A 68 -6.60 -33.96 7.90
N VAL A 69 -5.84 -32.85 7.81
CA VAL A 69 -5.07 -32.53 6.60
C VAL A 69 -3.91 -33.51 6.50
N THR A 70 -3.79 -34.22 5.40
CA THR A 70 -2.64 -35.09 5.16
C THR A 70 -1.36 -34.26 5.07
N ARG A 71 -0.21 -34.88 5.36
CA ARG A 71 1.08 -34.21 5.27
C ARG A 71 1.32 -33.66 3.86
N GLU A 72 1.01 -34.44 2.83
CA GLU A 72 1.14 -34.00 1.43
C GLU A 72 0.30 -32.78 1.11
N HIS A 73 -0.94 -32.72 1.63
CA HIS A 73 -1.80 -31.55 1.44
C HIS A 73 -1.27 -30.34 2.19
N PHE A 74 -0.78 -30.53 3.42
CA PHE A 74 -0.18 -29.47 4.20
C PHE A 74 1.08 -28.94 3.51
N ASP A 75 1.98 -29.81 3.07
CA ASP A 75 3.21 -29.44 2.37
C ASP A 75 2.89 -28.70 1.05
N ALA A 76 1.86 -29.15 0.31
CA ALA A 76 1.39 -28.49 -0.89
C ALA A 76 0.81 -27.08 -0.63
N VAL A 77 0.11 -26.89 0.49
CA VAL A 77 -0.41 -25.57 0.89
C VAL A 77 0.73 -24.68 1.34
N ILE A 78 1.68 -25.17 2.15
CA ILE A 78 2.85 -24.41 2.58
C ILE A 78 3.67 -23.97 1.36
N LYS A 79 3.98 -24.89 0.45
CA LYS A 79 4.69 -24.56 -0.79
C LYS A 79 3.98 -23.47 -1.59
N ARG A 80 2.66 -23.56 -1.72
CA ARG A 80 1.85 -22.55 -2.42
C ARG A 80 1.85 -21.20 -1.71
N LEU A 81 1.94 -21.17 -0.38
CA LEU A 81 2.09 -19.96 0.40
C LEU A 81 3.49 -19.37 0.23
N GLU A 82 4.54 -20.19 0.31
CA GLU A 82 5.92 -19.76 0.09
C GLU A 82 6.12 -19.16 -1.31
N ASP A 83 5.56 -19.80 -2.35
CA ASP A 83 5.60 -19.30 -3.74
C ASP A 83 4.86 -17.95 -3.92
N ARG A 84 3.99 -17.57 -3.00
CA ARG A 84 3.20 -16.32 -3.05
C ARG A 84 3.68 -15.26 -2.05
N MET A 85 4.48 -15.64 -1.08
CA MET A 85 5.05 -14.70 -0.11
C MET A 85 6.26 -14.00 -0.70
N ALA A 86 6.31 -12.68 -0.51
CA ALA A 86 7.51 -11.93 -0.81
C ALA A 86 8.63 -12.37 0.14
N THR A 87 9.79 -12.67 -0.42
CA THR A 87 10.99 -12.98 0.36
C THR A 87 11.58 -11.71 0.99
N LYS A 88 12.50 -11.88 1.95
CA LYS A 88 13.27 -10.74 2.49
C LYS A 88 14.08 -10.04 1.40
N GLU A 89 14.59 -10.82 0.42
CA GLU A 89 15.29 -10.27 -0.73
C GLU A 89 14.37 -9.44 -1.63
N ASP A 90 13.14 -9.88 -1.83
CA ASP A 90 12.15 -9.09 -2.61
C ASP A 90 11.82 -7.77 -1.91
N LEU A 91 11.61 -7.80 -0.59
CA LEU A 91 11.37 -6.60 0.20
C LEU A 91 12.57 -5.66 0.13
N LYS A 92 13.78 -6.17 0.34
CA LYS A 92 15.00 -5.37 0.23
C LYS A 92 15.17 -4.77 -1.16
N ARG A 93 14.90 -5.54 -2.21
CA ARG A 93 14.94 -5.03 -3.59
C ARG A 93 13.91 -3.94 -3.87
N ILE A 94 12.76 -3.99 -3.20
CA ILE A 94 11.75 -2.92 -3.26
C ILE A 94 12.25 -1.70 -2.49
N GLU A 95 12.74 -1.87 -1.26
CA GLU A 95 13.31 -0.80 -0.44
C GLU A 95 14.45 -0.08 -1.17
N ASP A 96 15.38 -0.82 -1.79
CA ASP A 96 16.50 -0.24 -2.56
C ASP A 96 16.04 0.58 -3.78
N LYS A 97 14.82 0.35 -4.28
CA LYS A 97 14.24 1.08 -5.42
C LYS A 97 13.29 2.19 -5.01
N MET A 98 12.84 2.20 -3.76
CA MET A 98 11.98 3.26 -3.25
C MET A 98 12.81 4.50 -2.94
N ALA A 99 12.34 5.66 -3.43
CA ALA A 99 12.88 6.92 -2.96
C ALA A 99 12.53 7.10 -1.47
N THR A 100 13.50 7.51 -0.67
CA THR A 100 13.26 7.84 0.73
C THR A 100 12.44 9.13 0.82
N LYS A 101 11.81 9.33 1.99
CA LYS A 101 11.08 10.57 2.28
C LYS A 101 12.00 11.78 2.14
N GLU A 102 13.24 11.68 2.62
CA GLU A 102 14.25 12.74 2.56
C GLU A 102 14.63 13.08 1.11
N GLN A 103 14.77 12.07 0.24
CA GLN A 103 15.04 12.29 -1.19
C GLN A 103 13.86 12.98 -1.87
N PHE A 104 12.64 12.62 -1.52
CA PHE A 104 11.45 13.26 -2.07
C PHE A 104 11.33 14.72 -1.59
N GLU A 105 11.55 14.98 -0.31
CA GLU A 105 11.55 16.33 0.28
C GLU A 105 12.64 17.21 -0.36
N ALA A 106 13.84 16.67 -0.55
CA ALA A 106 14.93 17.40 -1.21
C ALA A 106 14.57 17.81 -2.66
N ILE A 107 13.91 16.91 -3.41
CA ILE A 107 13.44 17.22 -4.77
C ILE A 107 12.35 18.31 -4.71
N ALA A 108 11.41 18.21 -3.79
CA ALA A 108 10.33 19.19 -3.66
C ALA A 108 10.88 20.59 -3.35
N ILE A 109 11.79 20.71 -2.39
CA ILE A 109 12.47 21.97 -2.04
C ILE A 109 13.21 22.53 -3.24
N SER A 110 13.96 21.71 -3.97
CA SER A 110 14.70 22.14 -5.17
C SER A 110 13.79 22.65 -6.29
N VAL A 111 12.60 22.06 -6.44
CA VAL A 111 11.60 22.51 -7.43
C VAL A 111 10.99 23.85 -7.03
N GLU A 112 10.69 24.04 -5.74
CA GLU A 112 10.18 25.31 -5.23
C GLU A 112 11.20 26.45 -5.39
N GLU A 113 12.48 26.20 -5.07
CA GLU A 113 13.57 27.17 -5.28
C GLU A 113 13.71 27.51 -6.76
N SER A 114 13.75 26.49 -7.63
CA SER A 114 13.82 26.69 -9.07
C SER A 114 12.64 27.51 -9.61
N GLY A 115 11.45 27.30 -9.04
CA GLY A 115 10.24 28.05 -9.39
C GLY A 115 10.34 29.52 -9.01
N ARG A 116 10.82 29.82 -7.80
CA ARG A 116 11.08 31.20 -7.34
C ARG A 116 12.09 31.91 -8.23
N ASP A 117 13.23 31.27 -8.44
CA ASP A 117 14.29 31.82 -9.26
C ASP A 117 13.83 32.12 -10.70
N MET A 118 13.07 31.21 -11.28
CA MET A 118 12.56 31.37 -12.64
C MET A 118 11.52 32.48 -12.74
N VAL A 119 10.58 32.56 -11.79
CA VAL A 119 9.59 33.66 -11.74
C VAL A 119 10.28 35.00 -11.58
N GLN A 120 11.22 35.13 -10.65
CA GLN A 120 12.00 36.34 -10.46
C GLN A 120 12.74 36.73 -11.73
N TYR A 121 13.47 35.78 -12.33
CA TYR A 121 14.24 36.02 -13.56
C TYR A 121 13.34 36.51 -14.70
N LEU A 122 12.21 35.85 -14.97
CA LEU A 122 11.31 36.21 -16.05
C LEU A 122 10.64 37.57 -15.83
N LEU A 123 10.35 37.94 -14.59
CA LEU A 123 9.82 39.25 -14.23
C LEU A 123 10.89 40.35 -14.40
N GLU A 124 12.11 40.07 -13.97
CA GLU A 124 13.26 41.02 -14.14
C GLU A 124 13.53 41.29 -15.62
N GLN A 125 13.46 40.28 -16.50
CA GLN A 125 13.61 40.46 -17.94
C GLN A 125 12.56 41.44 -18.55
N ARG A 126 11.41 41.59 -17.87
CA ARG A 126 10.29 42.46 -18.24
C ARG A 126 10.33 43.82 -17.49
N GLY A 127 11.39 44.06 -16.73
CA GLY A 127 11.54 45.29 -15.95
C GLY A 127 10.78 45.30 -14.61
N HIS A 128 10.21 44.20 -14.22
CA HIS A 128 9.53 44.01 -12.91
C HIS A 128 10.53 43.47 -11.90
N ARG A 129 10.92 44.26 -10.90
CA ARG A 129 11.87 43.84 -9.88
C ARG A 129 11.15 43.41 -8.62
N CYS A 130 11.40 42.21 -8.16
CA CYS A 130 10.95 41.65 -6.88
C CYS A 130 11.93 40.58 -6.40
N VAL A 131 11.85 40.22 -5.15
CA VAL A 131 12.49 39.03 -4.61
C VAL A 131 11.40 37.98 -4.47
N ALA A 132 11.56 36.86 -5.16
CA ALA A 132 10.60 35.74 -5.05
C ALA A 132 10.90 34.96 -3.79
N GLU A 133 9.88 34.80 -2.94
CA GLU A 133 10.01 34.13 -1.66
C GLU A 133 8.84 33.17 -1.43
N ARG A 134 8.97 32.30 -0.43
CA ARG A 134 7.85 31.53 0.12
C ARG A 134 7.05 32.45 1.04
N LEU A 135 5.74 32.51 0.88
CA LEU A 135 4.87 33.28 1.74
C LEU A 135 4.01 32.39 2.59
N ARG A 136 4.17 32.48 3.92
CA ARG A 136 3.31 31.80 4.89
C ARG A 136 2.57 32.83 5.71
N LEU A 137 1.24 32.80 5.67
CA LEU A 137 0.38 33.80 6.36
C LEU A 137 -0.32 33.24 7.58
N ASP A 138 -0.67 31.94 7.57
CA ASP A 138 -1.21 31.25 8.73
C ASP A 138 -0.78 29.77 8.74
N ALA A 139 -1.39 28.94 9.61
CA ALA A 139 -1.05 27.52 9.74
C ALA A 139 -1.42 26.69 8.51
N GLU A 140 -2.40 27.14 7.72
CA GLU A 140 -2.99 26.41 6.60
C GLU A 140 -2.72 27.07 5.25
N TYR A 141 -2.33 28.34 5.23
CA TYR A 141 -2.10 29.09 4.02
C TYR A 141 -0.62 29.41 3.81
N GLU A 142 -0.04 28.77 2.81
CA GLU A 142 1.34 28.93 2.37
C GLU A 142 1.38 28.90 0.85
N LEU A 143 2.20 29.76 0.25
CA LEU A 143 2.48 29.81 -1.18
C LEU A 143 3.96 29.52 -1.41
N ASP A 144 4.27 28.66 -2.38
CA ASP A 144 5.65 28.34 -2.74
C ASP A 144 6.34 29.51 -3.43
N ILE A 145 5.56 30.32 -4.15
CA ILE A 145 6.01 31.46 -4.94
C ILE A 145 5.19 32.68 -4.60
N TYR A 146 5.86 33.73 -4.13
CA TYR A 146 5.29 35.05 -3.93
C TYR A 146 6.31 36.10 -4.38
N CYS A 147 5.94 36.97 -5.31
CA CYS A 147 6.82 38.02 -5.85
C CYS A 147 6.00 39.28 -6.09
N ASN A 148 6.18 40.29 -5.23
CA ASN A 148 5.51 41.58 -5.34
C ASN A 148 6.41 42.59 -6.01
N ALA A 149 6.12 42.98 -7.25
CA ALA A 149 6.86 43.92 -8.05
C ALA A 149 6.22 45.32 -8.15
N GLY A 150 5.25 45.63 -7.30
CA GLY A 150 4.54 46.89 -7.28
C GLY A 150 3.48 47.00 -8.36
N ALA A 151 3.82 46.91 -9.64
CA ALA A 151 2.86 46.92 -10.75
C ALA A 151 2.06 45.63 -10.90
N LEU A 152 2.62 44.53 -10.44
CA LEU A 152 1.99 43.22 -10.37
C LEU A 152 2.49 42.41 -9.18
N THR A 153 1.69 41.45 -8.76
CA THR A 153 2.06 40.47 -7.73
C THR A 153 1.83 39.06 -8.29
N ALA A 154 2.92 38.30 -8.50
CA ALA A 154 2.89 36.93 -8.93
C ALA A 154 2.81 36.01 -7.71
N VAL A 155 1.84 35.11 -7.67
CA VAL A 155 1.61 34.18 -6.55
C VAL A 155 1.25 32.80 -7.03
N GLY A 156 1.80 31.77 -6.40
CA GLY A 156 1.46 30.43 -6.84
C GLY A 156 2.25 29.31 -6.20
N GLU A 157 2.25 28.19 -6.92
CA GLU A 157 2.75 26.89 -6.48
C GLU A 157 3.86 26.38 -7.40
N ALA A 158 4.66 25.47 -6.89
CA ALA A 158 5.66 24.73 -7.66
C ALA A 158 5.38 23.22 -7.58
N LYS A 159 5.49 22.52 -8.71
CA LYS A 159 5.21 21.09 -8.83
C LYS A 159 6.25 20.39 -9.71
N VAL A 160 6.59 19.16 -9.39
CA VAL A 160 7.42 18.33 -10.27
C VAL A 160 6.70 18.10 -11.60
N ARG A 161 5.40 17.76 -11.52
CA ARG A 161 4.53 17.57 -12.69
C ARG A 161 3.22 18.32 -12.45
N ALA A 162 2.80 19.11 -13.40
CA ALA A 162 1.56 19.88 -13.34
C ALA A 162 0.48 19.26 -14.22
N GLY A 163 -0.66 18.97 -13.62
CA GLY A 163 -1.90 18.57 -14.29
C GLY A 163 -2.96 19.68 -14.18
N ARG A 164 -4.14 19.40 -14.75
CA ARG A 164 -5.29 20.33 -14.74
C ARG A 164 -5.64 20.83 -13.32
N ARG A 165 -5.68 19.91 -12.33
CA ARG A 165 -6.05 20.25 -10.95
C ARG A 165 -5.06 21.17 -10.25
N ASP A 166 -3.78 21.08 -10.60
CA ASP A 166 -2.75 21.92 -10.01
C ASP A 166 -2.91 23.36 -10.48
N VAL A 167 -3.31 23.57 -11.74
CA VAL A 167 -3.67 24.89 -12.28
C VAL A 167 -4.86 25.48 -11.58
N GLU A 168 -5.94 24.71 -11.41
CA GLU A 168 -7.15 25.12 -10.70
C GLU A 168 -6.81 25.54 -9.26
N ARG A 169 -5.99 24.75 -8.58
CA ARG A 169 -5.56 25.03 -7.21
C ARG A 169 -4.70 26.30 -7.13
N ALA A 170 -3.76 26.49 -8.03
CA ALA A 170 -2.94 27.71 -8.07
C ALA A 170 -3.81 28.96 -8.27
N PHE A 171 -4.79 28.88 -9.14
CA PHE A 171 -5.77 29.96 -9.36
C PHE A 171 -6.63 30.22 -8.12
N GLU A 172 -7.19 29.20 -7.51
CA GLU A 172 -8.03 29.31 -6.29
C GLU A 172 -7.25 29.93 -5.13
N ARG A 173 -5.98 29.52 -4.93
CA ARG A 173 -5.13 30.09 -3.89
C ARG A 173 -4.78 31.53 -4.13
N ALA A 174 -4.56 31.93 -5.38
CA ALA A 174 -4.36 33.34 -5.72
C ALA A 174 -5.62 34.18 -5.40
N GLN A 175 -6.81 33.68 -5.73
CA GLN A 175 -8.06 34.34 -5.39
C GLN A 175 -8.29 34.39 -3.86
N GLU A 176 -7.93 33.34 -3.14
CA GLU A 176 -8.00 33.32 -1.68
C GLU A 176 -7.09 34.37 -1.06
N LEU A 177 -5.85 34.54 -1.55
CA LEU A 177 -4.97 35.60 -1.12
C LEU A 177 -5.63 36.98 -1.31
N GLN A 178 -6.19 37.21 -2.49
CA GLN A 178 -6.85 38.49 -2.81
C GLN A 178 -8.03 38.77 -1.88
N ARG A 179 -8.79 37.77 -1.51
CA ARG A 179 -9.94 37.90 -0.61
C ARG A 179 -9.56 38.09 0.85
N ARG A 180 -8.57 37.31 1.36
CA ARG A 180 -8.23 37.27 2.77
C ARG A 180 -7.13 38.27 3.18
N TRP A 181 -6.22 38.55 2.27
CA TRP A 181 -5.05 39.41 2.54
C TRP A 181 -4.76 40.37 1.35
N PRO A 182 -5.69 41.25 1.02
CA PRO A 182 -5.51 42.18 -0.10
C PRO A 182 -4.30 43.12 0.06
N ASP A 183 -3.88 43.36 1.30
CA ASP A 183 -2.70 44.17 1.64
C ASP A 183 -1.39 43.54 1.14
N LYS A 184 -1.36 42.26 0.84
CA LYS A 184 -0.21 41.56 0.26
C LYS A 184 -0.11 41.70 -1.26
N ILE A 185 -1.10 42.31 -1.89
CA ILE A 185 -1.15 42.44 -3.35
C ILE A 185 -0.96 43.88 -3.75
N SER A 186 0.02 44.13 -4.61
CA SER A 186 0.21 45.38 -5.27
C SER A 186 0.01 45.20 -6.77
N GLY A 187 -0.71 46.14 -7.38
CA GLY A 187 -0.99 46.11 -8.81
C GLY A 187 -1.86 44.90 -9.23
N LYS A 188 -1.56 44.32 -10.37
CA LYS A 188 -2.30 43.21 -10.92
C LYS A 188 -1.89 41.87 -10.25
N LEU A 189 -2.86 41.10 -9.78
CA LEU A 189 -2.61 39.75 -9.30
C LEU A 189 -2.41 38.79 -10.49
N VAL A 190 -1.33 38.02 -10.46
CA VAL A 190 -0.96 37.03 -11.47
C VAL A 190 -0.82 35.67 -10.80
N PRO A 191 -1.80 34.77 -10.97
CA PRO A 191 -1.65 33.38 -10.57
C PRO A 191 -0.52 32.71 -11.38
N VAL A 192 0.41 32.03 -10.73
CA VAL A 192 1.52 31.34 -11.38
C VAL A 192 1.57 29.87 -10.96
N LEU A 193 1.93 29.00 -11.91
CA LEU A 193 2.29 27.62 -11.63
C LEU A 193 3.62 27.29 -12.31
N TYR A 194 4.60 26.93 -11.51
CA TYR A 194 5.86 26.40 -12.00
C TYR A 194 5.84 24.87 -11.97
N SER A 195 6.37 24.23 -13.01
CA SER A 195 6.56 22.78 -13.01
C SER A 195 7.79 22.36 -13.83
N LEU A 196 8.38 21.21 -13.51
CA LEU A 196 9.40 20.62 -14.37
C LEU A 196 8.78 20.04 -15.65
N VAL A 197 7.57 19.50 -15.55
CA VAL A 197 6.82 18.94 -16.67
C VAL A 197 5.35 19.38 -16.57
N ALA A 198 4.81 19.96 -17.62
CA ALA A 198 3.41 20.35 -17.73
C ALA A 198 2.64 19.40 -18.67
N GLU A 199 1.55 18.84 -18.20
CA GLU A 199 0.67 18.02 -19.04
C GLU A 199 -0.11 18.91 -20.02
N PRO A 200 -0.47 18.42 -21.23
CA PRO A 200 -1.27 19.19 -22.17
C PRO A 200 -2.59 19.72 -21.57
N SER A 201 -3.20 18.98 -20.67
CA SER A 201 -4.39 19.37 -19.92
C SER A 201 -4.16 20.58 -18.99
N ALA A 202 -2.97 20.68 -18.41
CA ALA A 202 -2.57 21.82 -17.59
C ALA A 202 -2.38 23.07 -18.47
N VAL A 203 -1.71 22.95 -19.61
CA VAL A 203 -1.50 24.08 -20.54
C VAL A 203 -2.84 24.65 -21.03
N GLN A 204 -3.75 23.77 -21.43
CA GLN A 204 -5.09 24.21 -21.84
C GLN A 204 -5.80 24.94 -20.70
N ARG A 205 -5.80 24.34 -19.49
CA ARG A 205 -6.49 24.91 -18.34
C ARG A 205 -5.88 26.23 -17.87
N ALA A 206 -4.57 26.37 -17.97
CA ALA A 206 -3.86 27.59 -17.62
C ALA A 206 -4.26 28.77 -18.53
N ARG A 207 -4.45 28.54 -19.83
CA ARG A 207 -4.98 29.56 -20.75
C ARG A 207 -6.41 29.95 -20.41
N GLU A 208 -7.27 28.97 -20.11
CA GLU A 208 -8.68 29.21 -19.73
C GLU A 208 -8.80 30.06 -18.45
N LEU A 209 -8.00 29.77 -17.44
CA LEU A 209 -8.02 30.46 -16.13
C LEU A 209 -7.09 31.65 -16.05
N LYS A 210 -6.32 31.91 -17.09
CA LYS A 210 -5.30 32.96 -17.09
C LYS A 210 -4.27 32.76 -15.96
N VAL A 211 -3.70 31.56 -15.88
CA VAL A 211 -2.61 31.21 -14.99
C VAL A 211 -1.31 31.23 -15.78
N TRP A 212 -0.32 31.96 -15.32
CA TRP A 212 1.01 31.97 -15.87
C TRP A 212 1.68 30.62 -15.61
N LEU A 213 1.83 29.80 -16.66
CA LEU A 213 2.37 28.45 -16.55
C LEU A 213 3.81 28.41 -17.08
N ILE A 214 4.72 28.12 -16.18
CA ILE A 214 6.15 28.00 -16.48
C ILE A 214 6.54 26.52 -16.42
N GLU A 215 7.07 25.99 -17.51
CA GLU A 215 7.59 24.62 -17.57
C GLU A 215 9.10 24.66 -17.67
N SER A 216 9.79 24.29 -16.60
CA SER A 216 11.25 24.32 -16.49
C SER A 216 11.81 25.72 -16.83
N LYS A 217 12.35 25.93 -18.02
CA LYS A 217 12.96 27.19 -18.46
C LYS A 217 12.15 27.95 -19.50
N ARG A 218 10.91 27.52 -19.78
CA ARG A 218 10.06 28.13 -20.79
C ARG A 218 8.66 28.43 -20.24
N GLU A 219 8.04 29.41 -20.79
CA GLU A 219 6.64 29.72 -20.52
C GLU A 219 5.74 28.86 -21.42
N ALA A 220 5.00 27.92 -20.84
CA ALA A 220 4.01 27.13 -21.55
C ALA A 220 2.72 27.92 -21.80
N VAL A 221 2.40 28.87 -20.89
CA VAL A 221 1.47 29.97 -21.08
C VAL A 221 2.18 31.23 -20.66
N ALA A 222 2.32 32.18 -21.57
CA ALA A 222 3.14 33.38 -21.36
C ALA A 222 2.48 34.38 -20.39
N LEU A 223 3.28 35.18 -19.70
CA LEU A 223 2.78 36.24 -18.83
C LEU A 223 1.86 37.21 -19.59
N GLU A 224 2.18 37.51 -20.83
CA GLU A 224 1.41 38.42 -21.69
C GLU A 224 0.00 37.88 -22.03
N GLU A 225 -0.18 36.56 -22.05
CA GLU A 225 -1.50 35.94 -22.24
C GLU A 225 -2.39 36.05 -20.98
N VAL A 226 -1.77 36.34 -19.84
CA VAL A 226 -2.45 36.39 -18.52
C VAL A 226 -2.75 37.86 -18.14
N LEU A 227 -1.89 38.77 -18.55
CA LEU A 227 -2.07 40.22 -18.36
C LEU A 227 -3.15 40.78 -19.28
#